data_522dca323dff8217ce6007e0bbcbaee2
#
_entry.id   522dca323dff8217ce6007e0bbcbaee2
#
_cell.length_a   1.000
_cell.length_b   1.000
_cell.length_c   1.000
_cell.angle_alpha   90.00
_cell.angle_beta   90.00
_cell.angle_gamma   90.00
#
_symmetry.space_group_name_H-M   'P 1'
#
loop_
_entity.id
_entity.type
_entity.pdbx_description
1 polymer ?
#
loop_
_entity_poly.entity_id
_entity_poly.type
_entity_poly.pdbx_seq_one_letter_code
_entity_poly.pdbx_strand_id
1 'polypeptide(L)'
;MIKTKAKTLNWLGSLVNLAISIIALTGTISLQVLWPPEGSPLKEKIIFDSTDAALAQQKEALQFQLKLLKTSPTFGFDNLIADWAFLQFIQYFGDEVARNQTGYSLSEDYFDIITHLDPKWVDIYLFLSNSLSIYQGKPKVAVEYMTRGTDALSPQIDPEAWQVWRLKGIDQLLLVGDIPGAIRSHEMAAKWTENTSYQELSSLFKNTAEFLKTDPDSKLIKFNAWLWVYYQTQDSRVKERAQQEIIELGGKVEMSENGEKLFLLPESSD
;
A
#
# COMPACT_ATOMS: atom_id res chain seq x y z
N MET A 1 46.30 -40.01 -25.04
CA MET A 1 46.19 -38.75 -24.25
C MET A 1 44.78 -38.09 -24.24
N ILE A 2 43.77 -38.65 -24.91
CA ILE A 2 42.43 -38.06 -25.06
C ILE A 2 41.42 -38.56 -24.00
N LYS A 3 41.58 -39.75 -23.41
CA LYS A 3 40.65 -40.34 -22.45
C LYS A 3 40.66 -39.69 -21.04
N THR A 4 41.72 -38.99 -20.66
CA THR A 4 41.84 -38.36 -19.35
C THR A 4 41.11 -37.02 -19.26
N LYS A 5 40.98 -36.22 -20.36
CA LYS A 5 40.26 -34.96 -20.38
C LYS A 5 38.73 -35.09 -20.27
N ALA A 6 38.14 -36.18 -20.80
CA ALA A 6 36.71 -36.44 -20.70
C ALA A 6 36.24 -36.79 -19.28
N LYS A 7 37.09 -37.55 -18.52
CA LYS A 7 36.78 -37.91 -17.12
C LYS A 7 36.81 -36.70 -16.17
N THR A 8 37.76 -35.77 -16.39
CA THR A 8 37.86 -34.54 -15.56
C THR A 8 36.73 -33.56 -15.86
N LEU A 9 36.25 -33.48 -17.12
CA LEU A 9 35.14 -32.62 -17.49
C LEU A 9 33.81 -33.11 -16.88
N ASN A 10 33.55 -34.40 -16.86
CA ASN A 10 32.37 -34.99 -16.22
C ASN A 10 32.39 -34.84 -14.70
N TRP A 11 33.54 -34.88 -14.05
CA TRP A 11 33.69 -34.70 -12.61
C TRP A 11 33.44 -33.21 -12.21
N LEU A 12 33.96 -32.26 -12.98
CA LEU A 12 33.65 -30.81 -12.79
C LEU A 12 32.15 -30.55 -12.94
N GLY A 13 31.48 -31.08 -13.96
CA GLY A 13 30.03 -30.99 -14.13
C GLY A 13 29.24 -31.54 -12.94
N SER A 14 29.69 -32.69 -12.41
CA SER A 14 29.07 -33.28 -11.20
C SER A 14 29.26 -32.43 -9.96
N LEU A 15 30.41 -31.79 -9.79
CA LEU A 15 30.67 -30.86 -8.67
C LEU A 15 29.84 -29.61 -8.76
N VAL A 16 29.69 -29.03 -9.98
CA VAL A 16 28.82 -27.86 -10.21
C VAL A 16 27.37 -28.21 -9.89
N ASN A 17 26.86 -29.35 -10.38
CA ASN A 17 25.51 -29.80 -10.08
C ASN A 17 25.29 -30.04 -8.59
N LEU A 18 26.28 -30.60 -7.89
CA LEU A 18 26.24 -30.81 -6.43
C LEU A 18 26.20 -29.47 -5.69
N ALA A 19 27.01 -28.50 -6.12
CA ALA A 19 27.01 -27.15 -5.53
C ALA A 19 25.68 -26.45 -5.73
N ILE A 20 25.09 -26.50 -6.94
CA ILE A 20 23.77 -25.95 -7.25
C ILE A 20 22.68 -26.61 -6.38
N SER A 21 22.75 -27.95 -6.23
CA SER A 21 21.79 -28.69 -5.39
C SER A 21 21.90 -28.30 -3.92
N ILE A 22 23.12 -28.12 -3.40
CA ILE A 22 23.35 -27.67 -2.02
C ILE A 22 22.80 -26.24 -1.84
N ILE A 23 23.07 -25.33 -2.78
CA ILE A 23 22.56 -23.95 -2.73
C ILE A 23 21.02 -23.95 -2.77
N ALA A 24 20.42 -24.72 -3.67
CA ALA A 24 18.98 -24.85 -3.77
C ALA A 24 18.36 -25.42 -2.49
N LEU A 25 18.96 -26.50 -1.93
CA LEU A 25 18.49 -27.12 -0.70
C LEU A 25 18.62 -26.15 0.49
N THR A 26 19.77 -25.48 0.61
CA THR A 26 19.99 -24.47 1.66
C THR A 26 19.04 -23.30 1.53
N GLY A 27 18.81 -22.83 0.31
CA GLY A 27 17.82 -21.79 0.01
C GLY A 27 16.40 -22.21 0.40
N THR A 28 16.00 -23.44 0.04
CA THR A 28 14.68 -23.97 0.40
C THR A 28 14.50 -24.12 1.91
N ILE A 29 15.52 -24.67 2.61
CA ILE A 29 15.49 -24.79 4.07
C ILE A 29 15.46 -23.40 4.72
N SER A 30 16.25 -22.44 4.24
CA SER A 30 16.26 -21.07 4.74
C SER A 30 14.90 -20.40 4.55
N LEU A 31 14.27 -20.60 3.39
CA LEU A 31 12.91 -20.10 3.13
C LEU A 31 11.88 -20.74 4.07
N GLN A 32 11.95 -22.06 4.32
CA GLN A 32 11.01 -22.73 5.22
C GLN A 32 11.20 -22.35 6.69
N VAL A 33 12.43 -22.03 7.11
CA VAL A 33 12.73 -21.59 8.49
C VAL A 33 12.38 -20.11 8.68
N LEU A 34 12.71 -19.26 7.70
CA LEU A 34 12.41 -17.83 7.72
C LEU A 34 10.93 -17.57 7.38
N TRP A 35 10.29 -18.47 6.62
CA TRP A 35 8.90 -18.41 6.17
C TRP A 35 8.20 -19.77 6.34
N PRO A 36 7.86 -20.14 7.57
CA PRO A 36 7.14 -21.38 7.80
C PRO A 36 5.74 -21.32 7.13
N PRO A 37 5.34 -22.38 6.38
CA PRO A 37 4.02 -22.46 5.77
C PRO A 37 2.90 -22.33 6.81
N GLU A 38 1.73 -21.86 6.38
CA GLU A 38 0.54 -21.83 7.25
C GLU A 38 0.20 -23.22 7.75
N GLY A 39 -0.16 -23.35 9.05
CA GLY A 39 -0.40 -24.65 9.69
C GLY A 39 0.85 -25.41 10.10
N SER A 40 2.06 -24.83 9.94
CA SER A 40 3.27 -25.46 10.47
C SER A 40 3.34 -25.32 12.01
N PRO A 41 3.88 -26.33 12.75
CA PRO A 41 4.04 -26.24 14.20
C PRO A 41 4.88 -25.04 14.66
N LEU A 42 5.75 -24.53 13.78
CA LEU A 42 6.55 -23.32 14.03
C LEU A 42 5.66 -22.06 13.99
N LYS A 43 4.72 -22.00 13.04
CA LYS A 43 3.79 -20.86 12.93
C LYS A 43 2.72 -20.89 14.03
N GLU A 44 2.20 -22.09 14.37
CA GLU A 44 1.28 -22.26 15.50
C GLU A 44 1.92 -21.83 16.82
N LYS A 45 3.19 -22.15 17.04
CA LYS A 45 3.90 -21.72 18.26
C LYS A 45 4.10 -20.21 18.34
N ILE A 46 4.25 -19.53 17.19
CA ILE A 46 4.34 -18.06 17.10
C ILE A 46 2.97 -17.40 17.33
N ILE A 47 1.89 -18.00 16.83
CA ILE A 47 0.52 -17.48 16.97
C ILE A 47 -0.04 -17.70 18.38
N PHE A 48 0.34 -18.77 19.08
CA PHE A 48 -0.19 -19.09 20.42
C PHE A 48 0.38 -18.24 21.55
N ASP A 49 1.49 -17.54 21.34
CA ASP A 49 2.08 -16.65 22.35
C ASP A 49 1.67 -15.19 22.04
N SER A 50 0.39 -14.87 22.28
CA SER A 50 -0.18 -13.54 22.06
C SER A 50 0.20 -12.52 23.16
N THR A 51 1.38 -12.67 23.74
CA THR A 51 1.93 -11.65 24.64
C THR A 51 2.42 -10.45 23.81
N ASP A 52 2.28 -9.24 24.36
CA ASP A 52 2.78 -8.01 23.72
C ASP A 52 4.24 -8.14 23.27
N ALA A 53 5.05 -8.87 24.04
CA ALA A 53 6.45 -9.15 23.71
C ALA A 53 6.61 -10.02 22.46
N ALA A 54 5.79 -11.05 22.28
CA ALA A 54 5.86 -11.93 21.10
C ALA A 54 5.42 -11.20 19.84
N LEU A 55 4.38 -10.36 19.92
CA LEU A 55 3.94 -9.55 18.78
C LEU A 55 4.96 -8.47 18.40
N ALA A 56 5.62 -7.86 19.39
CA ALA A 56 6.73 -6.94 19.13
C ALA A 56 7.90 -7.65 18.43
N GLN A 57 8.29 -8.82 18.89
CA GLN A 57 9.35 -9.63 18.26
C GLN A 57 8.98 -10.07 16.84
N GLN A 58 7.72 -10.47 16.61
CA GLN A 58 7.22 -10.78 15.28
C GLN A 58 7.33 -9.58 14.33
N LYS A 59 6.94 -8.39 14.80
CA LYS A 59 7.06 -7.15 14.04
C LYS A 59 8.50 -6.83 13.67
N GLU A 60 9.45 -6.97 14.61
CA GLU A 60 10.87 -6.79 14.35
C GLU A 60 11.41 -7.77 13.32
N ALA A 61 11.00 -9.04 13.40
CA ALA A 61 11.38 -10.06 12.43
C ALA A 61 10.86 -9.72 11.02
N LEU A 62 9.59 -9.32 10.89
CA LEU A 62 9.01 -8.86 9.62
C LEU A 62 9.75 -7.63 9.08
N GLN A 63 10.05 -6.65 9.93
CA GLN A 63 10.78 -5.46 9.53
C GLN A 63 12.19 -5.80 9.00
N PHE A 64 12.89 -6.71 9.67
CA PHE A 64 14.18 -7.20 9.21
C PHE A 64 14.08 -7.91 7.84
N GLN A 65 13.07 -8.75 7.65
CA GLN A 65 12.81 -9.43 6.38
C GLN A 65 12.55 -8.43 5.24
N LEU A 66 11.72 -7.42 5.47
CA LEU A 66 11.44 -6.37 4.49
C LEU A 66 12.71 -5.60 4.13
N LYS A 67 13.55 -5.29 5.12
CA LYS A 67 14.84 -4.63 4.89
C LYS A 67 15.78 -5.49 4.03
N LEU A 68 15.85 -6.79 4.28
CA LEU A 68 16.61 -7.72 3.45
C LEU A 68 16.06 -7.74 2.02
N LEU A 69 14.75 -7.80 1.86
CA LEU A 69 14.10 -7.83 0.56
C LEU A 69 14.39 -6.58 -0.27
N LYS A 70 14.37 -5.40 0.36
CA LYS A 70 14.74 -4.12 -0.30
C LYS A 70 16.17 -4.09 -0.83
N THR A 71 17.09 -4.82 -0.19
CA THR A 71 18.51 -4.79 -0.53
C THR A 71 18.98 -6.00 -1.34
N SER A 72 18.14 -7.02 -1.47
CA SER A 72 18.49 -8.25 -2.20
C SER A 72 18.33 -8.06 -3.71
N PRO A 73 19.24 -8.63 -4.51
CA PRO A 73 19.07 -8.62 -5.96
C PRO A 73 17.88 -9.49 -6.37
N THR A 74 17.07 -8.99 -7.27
CA THR A 74 15.84 -9.66 -7.74
C THR A 74 16.08 -10.68 -8.85
N PHE A 75 17.26 -10.62 -9.49
CA PHE A 75 17.65 -11.50 -10.62
C PHE A 75 16.63 -11.50 -11.78
N GLY A 76 15.86 -10.43 -11.95
CA GLY A 76 14.82 -10.31 -12.97
C GLY A 76 13.46 -10.87 -12.56
N PHE A 77 13.28 -11.28 -11.31
CA PHE A 77 12.00 -11.74 -10.75
C PHE A 77 11.22 -10.63 -10.02
N ASP A 78 11.33 -9.39 -10.52
CA ASP A 78 10.76 -8.20 -9.86
C ASP A 78 9.27 -8.37 -9.56
N ASN A 79 8.47 -8.73 -10.56
CA ASN A 79 7.02 -8.90 -10.40
C ASN A 79 6.68 -10.03 -9.41
N LEU A 80 7.40 -11.17 -9.46
CA LEU A 80 7.16 -12.28 -8.55
C LEU A 80 7.44 -11.88 -7.09
N ILE A 81 8.47 -11.06 -6.87
CA ILE A 81 8.80 -10.55 -5.54
C ILE A 81 7.77 -9.52 -5.09
N ALA A 82 7.27 -8.67 -6.00
CA ALA A 82 6.17 -7.74 -5.73
C ALA A 82 4.88 -8.47 -5.35
N ASP A 83 4.49 -9.49 -6.11
CA ASP A 83 3.33 -10.36 -5.83
C ASP A 83 3.44 -11.00 -4.45
N TRP A 84 4.61 -11.57 -4.16
CA TRP A 84 4.87 -12.18 -2.87
C TRP A 84 4.82 -11.16 -1.73
N ALA A 85 5.42 -9.98 -1.89
CA ALA A 85 5.37 -8.91 -0.90
C ALA A 85 3.92 -8.45 -0.66
N PHE A 86 3.09 -8.40 -1.70
CA PHE A 86 1.68 -8.06 -1.56
C PHE A 86 0.89 -9.14 -0.81
N LEU A 87 1.12 -10.43 -1.06
CA LEU A 87 0.50 -11.51 -0.30
C LEU A 87 0.88 -11.45 1.20
N GLN A 88 2.13 -11.14 1.50
CA GLN A 88 2.57 -10.93 2.88
C GLN A 88 1.94 -9.68 3.50
N PHE A 89 1.80 -8.60 2.71
CA PHE A 89 1.08 -7.39 3.14
C PHE A 89 -0.37 -7.70 3.50
N ILE A 90 -1.11 -8.46 2.69
CA ILE A 90 -2.50 -8.82 2.98
C ILE A 90 -2.62 -9.60 4.29
N GLN A 91 -1.74 -10.55 4.54
CA GLN A 91 -1.70 -11.28 5.82
C GLN A 91 -1.37 -10.36 6.99
N TYR A 92 -0.34 -9.52 6.84
CA TYR A 92 0.05 -8.53 7.84
C TYR A 92 -1.08 -7.55 8.15
N PHE A 93 -1.70 -6.96 7.12
CA PHE A 93 -2.73 -5.95 7.26
C PHE A 93 -4.03 -6.53 7.84
N GLY A 94 -4.40 -7.76 7.45
CA GLY A 94 -5.62 -8.44 7.87
C GLY A 94 -5.58 -9.07 9.26
N ASP A 95 -4.41 -9.16 9.91
CA ASP A 95 -4.29 -9.65 11.29
C ASP A 95 -4.73 -8.56 12.28
N GLU A 96 -6.04 -8.45 12.50
CA GLU A 96 -6.64 -7.43 13.34
C GLU A 96 -6.11 -7.48 14.78
N VAL A 97 -5.92 -8.66 15.36
CA VAL A 97 -5.43 -8.83 16.73
C VAL A 97 -4.02 -8.24 16.86
N ALA A 98 -3.13 -8.58 15.96
CA ALA A 98 -1.77 -8.03 15.96
C ALA A 98 -1.78 -6.53 15.63
N ARG A 99 -2.62 -6.07 14.69
CA ARG A 99 -2.71 -4.65 14.29
C ARG A 99 -3.23 -3.76 15.42
N ASN A 100 -4.17 -4.25 16.22
CA ASN A 100 -4.66 -3.52 17.40
C ASN A 100 -3.55 -3.20 18.40
N GLN A 101 -2.55 -4.05 18.53
CA GLN A 101 -1.41 -3.86 19.44
C GLN A 101 -0.22 -3.15 18.79
N THR A 102 0.16 -3.54 17.56
CA THR A 102 1.41 -3.08 16.93
C THR A 102 1.24 -1.97 15.88
N GLY A 103 0.00 -1.67 15.50
CA GLY A 103 -0.31 -0.70 14.44
C GLY A 103 0.06 -1.20 13.04
N TYR A 104 -0.03 -0.30 12.08
CA TYR A 104 0.14 -0.56 10.63
C TYR A 104 1.50 -0.08 10.09
N SER A 105 2.51 0.13 10.94
CA SER A 105 3.75 0.83 10.58
C SER A 105 4.57 0.19 9.46
N LEU A 106 4.42 -1.12 9.19
CA LEU A 106 5.15 -1.81 8.12
C LEU A 106 4.49 -1.69 6.74
N SER A 107 3.25 -1.16 6.63
CA SER A 107 2.59 -0.98 5.33
C SER A 107 3.43 -0.12 4.38
N GLU A 108 4.11 0.91 4.88
CA GLU A 108 5.02 1.74 4.08
C GLU A 108 6.16 0.91 3.47
N ASP A 109 6.80 0.05 4.26
CA ASP A 109 7.88 -0.81 3.78
C ASP A 109 7.42 -1.79 2.70
N TYR A 110 6.22 -2.37 2.86
CA TYR A 110 5.62 -3.24 1.85
C TYR A 110 5.38 -2.49 0.55
N PHE A 111 4.71 -1.34 0.60
CA PHE A 111 4.39 -0.59 -0.62
C PHE A 111 5.60 0.09 -1.26
N ASP A 112 6.63 0.41 -0.49
CA ASP A 112 7.90 0.84 -1.07
C ASP A 112 8.50 -0.25 -1.96
N ILE A 113 8.51 -1.51 -1.50
CA ILE A 113 8.99 -2.66 -2.27
C ILE A 113 8.11 -2.89 -3.49
N ILE A 114 6.79 -3.01 -3.29
CA ILE A 114 5.85 -3.36 -4.36
C ILE A 114 5.89 -2.31 -5.49
N THR A 115 5.77 -1.03 -5.15
CA THR A 115 5.74 0.04 -6.16
C THR A 115 7.08 0.31 -6.81
N HIS A 116 8.19 -0.13 -6.19
CA HIS A 116 9.51 -0.08 -6.82
C HIS A 116 9.71 -1.21 -7.81
N LEU A 117 9.27 -2.42 -7.47
CA LEU A 117 9.48 -3.62 -8.28
C LEU A 117 8.43 -3.77 -9.39
N ASP A 118 7.17 -3.46 -9.11
CA ASP A 118 6.09 -3.46 -10.10
C ASP A 118 5.20 -2.21 -9.99
N PRO A 119 5.68 -1.05 -10.46
CA PRO A 119 4.90 0.19 -10.46
C PRO A 119 3.71 0.16 -11.43
N LYS A 120 3.61 -0.85 -12.30
CA LYS A 120 2.55 -0.97 -13.31
C LYS A 120 1.33 -1.75 -12.85
N TRP A 121 1.37 -2.34 -11.69
CA TRP A 121 0.25 -3.07 -11.12
C TRP A 121 -0.80 -2.10 -10.55
N VAL A 122 -1.86 -1.84 -11.33
CA VAL A 122 -2.86 -0.80 -11.03
C VAL A 122 -3.60 -1.08 -9.73
N ASP A 123 -4.03 -2.32 -9.49
CA ASP A 123 -4.91 -2.67 -8.36
C ASP A 123 -4.30 -2.41 -6.98
N ILE A 124 -2.98 -2.47 -6.85
CA ILE A 124 -2.31 -2.29 -5.55
C ILE A 124 -2.44 -0.86 -5.02
N TYR A 125 -2.66 0.13 -5.89
CA TYR A 125 -2.74 1.53 -5.47
C TYR A 125 -3.97 1.85 -4.63
N LEU A 126 -5.05 1.07 -4.76
CA LEU A 126 -6.20 1.18 -3.86
C LEU A 126 -5.83 0.75 -2.43
N PHE A 127 -5.12 -0.38 -2.30
CA PHE A 127 -4.63 -0.87 -1.01
C PHE A 127 -3.58 0.07 -0.42
N LEU A 128 -2.71 0.62 -1.26
CA LEU A 128 -1.71 1.62 -0.89
C LEU A 128 -2.36 2.86 -0.30
N SER A 129 -3.30 3.50 -1.02
CA SER A 129 -4.02 4.68 -0.54
C SER A 129 -4.67 4.40 0.81
N ASN A 130 -5.44 3.31 0.89
CA ASN A 130 -6.16 2.97 2.11
C ASN A 130 -5.19 2.76 3.30
N SER A 131 -4.18 1.92 3.13
CA SER A 131 -3.28 1.55 4.24
C SER A 131 -2.35 2.68 4.66
N LEU A 132 -1.78 3.45 3.73
CA LEU A 132 -0.86 4.54 4.05
C LEU A 132 -1.59 5.82 4.41
N SER A 133 -2.57 6.23 3.60
CA SER A 133 -3.24 7.51 3.81
C SER A 133 -4.20 7.47 4.98
N ILE A 134 -5.05 6.43 5.06
CA ILE A 134 -6.08 6.32 6.09
C ILE A 134 -5.53 5.70 7.37
N TYR A 135 -4.98 4.48 7.31
CA TYR A 135 -4.57 3.75 8.50
C TYR A 135 -3.25 4.25 9.10
N GLN A 136 -2.24 4.58 8.30
CA GLN A 136 -0.97 5.11 8.82
C GLN A 136 -0.94 6.62 8.98
N GLY A 137 -1.79 7.35 8.31
CA GLY A 137 -1.74 8.80 8.34
C GLY A 137 -0.59 9.42 7.56
N LYS A 138 -0.17 8.77 6.49
CA LYS A 138 0.97 9.20 5.66
C LYS A 138 0.55 9.48 4.21
N PRO A 139 -0.45 10.37 3.96
CA PRO A 139 -0.95 10.61 2.60
C PRO A 139 0.12 11.17 1.66
N LYS A 140 1.09 11.94 2.16
CA LYS A 140 2.18 12.45 1.33
C LYS A 140 3.06 11.33 0.79
N VAL A 141 3.36 10.31 1.60
CA VAL A 141 4.10 9.12 1.16
C VAL A 141 3.28 8.30 0.16
N ALA A 142 1.97 8.16 0.41
CA ALA A 142 1.08 7.48 -0.54
C ALA A 142 1.09 8.17 -1.90
N VAL A 143 0.97 9.50 -1.95
CA VAL A 143 1.05 10.30 -3.18
C VAL A 143 2.40 10.15 -3.89
N GLU A 144 3.50 10.08 -3.14
CA GLU A 144 4.82 9.81 -3.69
C GLU A 144 4.88 8.44 -4.38
N TYR A 145 4.40 7.39 -3.70
CA TYR A 145 4.40 6.04 -4.28
C TYR A 145 3.42 5.90 -5.47
N MET A 146 2.26 6.58 -5.42
CA MET A 146 1.36 6.68 -6.59
C MET A 146 2.04 7.39 -7.77
N THR A 147 2.98 8.30 -7.51
CA THR A 147 3.74 8.95 -8.57
C THR A 147 4.58 7.94 -9.35
N ARG A 148 5.17 6.94 -8.70
CA ARG A 148 5.88 5.84 -9.39
C ARG A 148 4.97 5.14 -10.40
N GLY A 149 3.71 4.88 -10.04
CA GLY A 149 2.71 4.29 -10.92
C GLY A 149 2.33 5.21 -12.06
N THR A 150 2.02 6.49 -11.77
CA THR A 150 1.64 7.45 -12.83
C THR A 150 2.77 7.72 -13.82
N ASP A 151 4.03 7.55 -13.43
CA ASP A 151 5.20 7.72 -14.29
C ASP A 151 5.48 6.45 -15.15
N ALA A 152 5.14 5.27 -14.63
CA ALA A 152 5.40 3.98 -15.29
C ALA A 152 4.24 3.50 -16.18
N LEU A 153 3.01 3.97 -15.92
CA LEU A 153 1.79 3.55 -16.61
C LEU A 153 1.42 4.48 -17.77
N SER A 154 0.54 3.98 -18.60
CA SER A 154 -0.21 4.75 -19.61
C SER A 154 -1.46 3.95 -20.03
N PRO A 155 -2.47 4.58 -20.66
CA PRO A 155 -3.65 3.88 -21.16
C PRO A 155 -3.36 2.77 -22.18
N GLN A 156 -2.18 2.80 -22.83
CA GLN A 156 -1.73 1.77 -23.76
C GLN A 156 -1.13 0.56 -23.06
N ILE A 157 -0.60 0.75 -21.84
CA ILE A 157 -0.05 -0.32 -20.99
C ILE A 157 -1.20 -1.02 -20.25
N ASP A 158 -2.07 -0.22 -19.65
CA ASP A 158 -3.25 -0.70 -18.92
C ASP A 158 -4.41 0.29 -19.11
N PRO A 159 -5.55 -0.16 -19.67
CA PRO A 159 -6.74 0.69 -19.84
C PRO A 159 -7.29 1.27 -18.54
N GLU A 160 -6.97 0.66 -17.39
CA GLU A 160 -7.42 1.08 -16.06
C GLU A 160 -6.41 1.99 -15.35
N ALA A 161 -5.28 2.31 -15.97
CA ALA A 161 -4.22 3.15 -15.40
C ALA A 161 -4.71 4.53 -14.89
N TRP A 162 -5.82 5.04 -15.43
CA TRP A 162 -6.46 6.27 -14.96
C TRP A 162 -6.85 6.22 -13.48
N GLN A 163 -7.07 5.03 -12.92
CA GLN A 163 -7.43 4.85 -11.52
C GLN A 163 -6.34 5.36 -10.57
N VAL A 164 -5.07 5.20 -10.96
CA VAL A 164 -3.94 5.68 -10.13
C VAL A 164 -3.95 7.21 -10.05
N TRP A 165 -4.21 7.91 -11.17
CA TRP A 165 -4.40 9.36 -11.15
C TRP A 165 -5.60 9.80 -10.31
N ARG A 166 -6.72 9.07 -10.41
CA ARG A 166 -7.91 9.35 -9.61
C ARG A 166 -7.62 9.20 -8.12
N LEU A 167 -7.00 8.09 -7.68
CA LEU A 167 -6.65 7.86 -6.27
C LEU A 167 -5.67 8.92 -5.76
N LYS A 168 -4.65 9.23 -6.55
CA LYS A 168 -3.69 10.30 -6.24
C LYS A 168 -4.37 11.65 -6.06
N GLY A 169 -5.29 12.00 -6.97
CA GLY A 169 -6.06 13.25 -6.89
C GLY A 169 -6.94 13.32 -5.64
N ILE A 170 -7.56 12.21 -5.25
CA ILE A 170 -8.36 12.10 -4.02
C ILE A 170 -7.47 12.32 -2.79
N ASP A 171 -6.35 11.63 -2.67
CA ASP A 171 -5.44 11.78 -1.53
C ASP A 171 -4.85 13.20 -1.46
N GLN A 172 -4.49 13.79 -2.60
CA GLN A 172 -4.02 15.17 -2.69
C GLN A 172 -5.08 16.17 -2.23
N LEU A 173 -6.33 16.00 -2.68
CA LEU A 173 -7.43 16.88 -2.32
C LEU A 173 -7.82 16.77 -0.85
N LEU A 174 -8.12 15.54 -0.42
CA LEU A 174 -8.81 15.31 0.85
C LEU A 174 -7.85 15.22 2.05
N LEU A 175 -6.68 14.63 1.85
CA LEU A 175 -5.79 14.24 2.94
C LEU A 175 -4.51 15.07 3.01
N VAL A 176 -3.98 15.50 1.85
CA VAL A 176 -2.78 16.36 1.80
C VAL A 176 -3.14 17.84 1.77
N GLY A 177 -4.25 18.20 1.14
CA GLY A 177 -4.63 19.60 0.90
C GLY A 177 -3.87 20.23 -0.27
N ASP A 178 -3.28 19.43 -1.17
CA ASP A 178 -2.61 19.90 -2.38
C ASP A 178 -3.63 20.07 -3.52
N ILE A 179 -4.36 21.20 -3.51
CA ILE A 179 -5.37 21.50 -4.52
C ILE A 179 -4.79 21.57 -5.94
N PRO A 180 -3.66 22.26 -6.18
CA PRO A 180 -3.05 22.27 -7.52
C PRO A 180 -2.64 20.86 -8.00
N GLY A 181 -2.17 20.02 -7.11
CA GLY A 181 -1.87 18.61 -7.40
C GLY A 181 -3.13 17.81 -7.74
N ALA A 182 -4.19 17.99 -6.97
CA ALA A 182 -5.48 17.33 -7.21
C ALA A 182 -6.08 17.72 -8.56
N ILE A 183 -6.05 19.00 -8.93
CA ILE A 183 -6.50 19.49 -10.25
C ILE A 183 -5.74 18.74 -11.35
N ARG A 184 -4.40 18.77 -11.31
CA ARG A 184 -3.57 18.06 -12.32
C ARG A 184 -3.87 16.57 -12.38
N SER A 185 -4.07 15.92 -11.23
CA SER A 185 -4.37 14.50 -11.19
C SER A 185 -5.74 14.18 -11.80
N HIS A 186 -6.77 14.99 -11.57
CA HIS A 186 -8.08 14.83 -12.20
C HIS A 186 -8.04 15.13 -13.70
N GLU A 187 -7.30 16.15 -14.15
CA GLU A 187 -7.08 16.43 -15.57
C GLU A 187 -6.39 15.23 -16.28
N MET A 188 -5.40 14.62 -15.62
CA MET A 188 -4.73 13.44 -16.16
C MET A 188 -5.62 12.20 -16.17
N ALA A 189 -6.43 11.98 -15.13
CA ALA A 189 -7.43 10.91 -15.12
C ALA A 189 -8.43 11.09 -16.28
N ALA A 190 -8.91 12.32 -16.50
CA ALA A 190 -9.78 12.64 -17.63
C ALA A 190 -9.11 12.34 -18.98
N LYS A 191 -7.87 12.77 -19.15
CA LYS A 191 -7.10 12.52 -20.39
C LYS A 191 -6.87 11.03 -20.63
N TRP A 192 -6.62 10.24 -19.59
CA TRP A 192 -6.33 8.80 -19.71
C TRP A 192 -7.58 7.94 -19.91
N THR A 193 -8.76 8.48 -19.66
CA THR A 193 -10.03 7.84 -20.01
C THR A 193 -10.50 8.16 -21.44
N GLU A 194 -9.96 9.19 -22.08
CA GLU A 194 -10.30 9.55 -23.46
C GLU A 194 -9.91 8.43 -24.45
N ASN A 195 -10.83 8.10 -25.36
CA ASN A 195 -10.64 7.05 -26.37
C ASN A 195 -10.41 5.63 -25.80
N THR A 196 -10.87 5.38 -24.58
CA THR A 196 -10.92 4.07 -23.93
C THR A 196 -12.35 3.63 -23.68
N SER A 197 -12.55 2.41 -23.15
CA SER A 197 -13.86 1.93 -22.66
C SER A 197 -14.41 2.77 -21.50
N TYR A 198 -13.62 3.65 -20.91
CA TYR A 198 -13.95 4.52 -19.78
C TYR A 198 -14.20 5.97 -20.18
N GLN A 199 -14.38 6.26 -21.47
CA GLN A 199 -14.51 7.63 -22.01
C GLN A 199 -15.62 8.45 -21.35
N GLU A 200 -16.71 7.83 -20.92
CA GLU A 200 -17.81 8.50 -20.22
C GLU A 200 -17.39 9.13 -18.88
N LEU A 201 -16.33 8.60 -18.24
CA LEU A 201 -15.77 9.14 -16.99
C LEU A 201 -14.93 10.41 -17.22
N SER A 202 -14.47 10.67 -18.44
CA SER A 202 -13.65 11.84 -18.75
C SER A 202 -14.33 13.16 -18.36
N SER A 203 -15.63 13.28 -18.65
CA SER A 203 -16.40 14.49 -18.28
C SER A 203 -16.50 14.69 -16.77
N LEU A 204 -16.65 13.60 -15.99
CA LEU A 204 -16.69 13.65 -14.54
C LEU A 204 -15.37 14.21 -13.97
N PHE A 205 -14.24 13.69 -14.42
CA PHE A 205 -12.93 14.15 -13.96
C PHE A 205 -12.62 15.58 -14.40
N LYS A 206 -13.00 15.98 -15.62
CA LYS A 206 -12.88 17.37 -16.10
C LYS A 206 -13.70 18.33 -15.23
N ASN A 207 -14.95 17.98 -14.96
CA ASN A 207 -15.84 18.82 -14.13
C ASN A 207 -15.29 18.96 -12.70
N THR A 208 -14.72 17.87 -12.14
CA THR A 208 -14.06 17.93 -10.84
C THR A 208 -12.86 18.89 -10.85
N ALA A 209 -12.00 18.79 -11.87
CA ALA A 209 -10.85 19.68 -12.00
C ALA A 209 -11.27 21.16 -12.15
N GLU A 210 -12.30 21.45 -12.98
CA GLU A 210 -12.82 22.82 -13.17
C GLU A 210 -13.46 23.35 -11.87
N PHE A 211 -14.22 22.52 -11.16
CA PHE A 211 -14.77 22.90 -9.86
C PHE A 211 -13.68 23.31 -8.87
N LEU A 212 -12.61 22.50 -8.75
CA LEU A 212 -11.51 22.80 -7.86
C LEU A 212 -10.73 24.07 -8.23
N LYS A 213 -10.74 24.48 -9.50
CA LYS A 213 -10.18 25.78 -9.93
C LYS A 213 -10.99 26.96 -9.44
N THR A 214 -12.31 26.79 -9.27
CA THR A 214 -13.23 27.84 -8.82
C THR A 214 -13.38 27.92 -7.31
N ASP A 215 -13.21 26.79 -6.62
CA ASP A 215 -13.27 26.70 -5.15
C ASP A 215 -12.01 26.02 -4.57
N PRO A 216 -10.90 26.76 -4.44
CA PRO A 216 -9.63 26.20 -3.96
C PRO A 216 -9.60 25.90 -2.46
N ASP A 217 -10.55 26.39 -1.66
CA ASP A 217 -10.52 26.14 -0.19
C ASP A 217 -11.08 24.77 0.17
N SER A 218 -12.07 24.28 -0.52
CA SER A 218 -12.67 22.92 -0.38
C SER A 218 -12.75 22.34 1.05
N LYS A 219 -12.85 23.20 2.10
CA LYS A 219 -12.96 22.78 3.52
C LYS A 219 -14.15 21.85 3.74
N LEU A 220 -15.28 22.21 3.11
CA LEU A 220 -16.51 21.40 3.20
C LEU A 220 -16.32 20.00 2.61
N ILE A 221 -15.60 19.88 1.49
CA ILE A 221 -15.31 18.59 0.85
C ILE A 221 -14.41 17.74 1.75
N LYS A 222 -13.35 18.33 2.32
CA LYS A 222 -12.46 17.66 3.26
C LYS A 222 -13.18 17.22 4.53
N PHE A 223 -14.03 18.09 5.08
CA PHE A 223 -14.86 17.78 6.24
C PHE A 223 -15.76 16.57 5.97
N ASN A 224 -16.51 16.56 4.87
CA ASN A 224 -17.38 15.45 4.51
C ASN A 224 -16.61 14.14 4.24
N ALA A 225 -15.40 14.22 3.67
CA ALA A 225 -14.56 13.06 3.45
C ALA A 225 -14.09 12.43 4.77
N TRP A 226 -13.61 13.24 5.72
CA TRP A 226 -13.22 12.77 7.04
C TRP A 226 -14.40 12.25 7.86
N LEU A 227 -15.57 12.87 7.70
CA LEU A 227 -16.82 12.41 8.29
C LEU A 227 -17.18 11.01 7.77
N TRP A 228 -17.06 10.79 6.46
CA TRP A 228 -17.26 9.47 5.86
C TRP A 228 -16.26 8.44 6.39
N VAL A 229 -14.98 8.77 6.48
CA VAL A 229 -13.93 7.90 7.06
C VAL A 229 -14.31 7.53 8.51
N TYR A 230 -14.74 8.48 9.33
CA TYR A 230 -15.13 8.25 10.71
C TYR A 230 -16.26 7.23 10.84
N TYR A 231 -17.29 7.33 10.02
CA TYR A 231 -18.45 6.42 10.08
C TYR A 231 -18.19 5.05 9.44
N GLN A 232 -17.31 4.97 8.45
CA GLN A 232 -17.02 3.71 7.74
C GLN A 232 -16.00 2.81 8.47
N THR A 233 -15.06 3.39 9.19
CA THR A 233 -14.02 2.61 9.86
C THR A 233 -14.50 2.02 11.18
N GLN A 234 -14.03 0.82 11.50
CA GLN A 234 -14.16 0.23 12.84
C GLN A 234 -12.90 0.42 13.69
N ASP A 235 -11.75 0.77 13.10
CA ASP A 235 -10.51 1.00 13.83
C ASP A 235 -10.59 2.30 14.66
N SER A 236 -10.40 2.17 15.97
CA SER A 236 -10.51 3.30 16.92
C SER A 236 -9.50 4.40 16.66
N ARG A 237 -8.29 4.07 16.21
CA ARG A 237 -7.22 5.04 15.91
C ARG A 237 -7.54 5.84 14.65
N VAL A 238 -8.13 5.18 13.66
CA VAL A 238 -8.60 5.86 12.44
C VAL A 238 -9.78 6.78 12.78
N LYS A 239 -10.69 6.33 13.66
CA LYS A 239 -11.80 7.19 14.17
C LYS A 239 -11.28 8.42 14.90
N GLU A 240 -10.33 8.23 15.82
CA GLU A 240 -9.73 9.35 16.57
C GLU A 240 -9.05 10.34 15.63
N ARG A 241 -8.30 9.85 14.65
CA ARG A 241 -7.68 10.69 13.65
C ARG A 241 -8.71 11.44 12.81
N ALA A 242 -9.72 10.75 12.26
CA ALA A 242 -10.77 11.39 11.48
C ALA A 242 -11.49 12.49 12.28
N GLN A 243 -11.75 12.25 13.57
CA GLN A 243 -12.30 13.26 14.47
C GLN A 243 -11.37 14.47 14.62
N GLN A 244 -10.06 14.23 14.79
CA GLN A 244 -9.08 15.32 14.90
C GLN A 244 -9.03 16.16 13.63
N GLU A 245 -8.98 15.56 12.46
CA GLU A 245 -9.00 16.25 11.17
C GLU A 245 -10.28 17.06 10.96
N ILE A 246 -11.44 16.52 11.38
CA ILE A 246 -12.73 17.23 11.34
C ILE A 246 -12.68 18.49 12.22
N ILE A 247 -12.10 18.39 13.43
CA ILE A 247 -11.94 19.53 14.35
C ILE A 247 -10.98 20.57 13.77
N GLU A 248 -9.87 20.16 13.18
CA GLU A 248 -8.90 21.06 12.53
C GLU A 248 -9.50 21.82 11.35
N LEU A 249 -10.47 21.21 10.65
CA LEU A 249 -11.25 21.87 9.59
C LEU A 249 -12.32 22.84 10.13
N GLY A 250 -12.44 22.98 11.46
CA GLY A 250 -13.38 23.87 12.14
C GLY A 250 -14.70 23.20 12.53
N GLY A 251 -14.81 21.88 12.38
CA GLY A 251 -15.99 21.13 12.83
C GLY A 251 -16.13 21.11 14.34
N LYS A 252 -17.37 21.09 14.83
CA LYS A 252 -17.69 20.94 16.26
C LYS A 252 -18.20 19.52 16.52
N VAL A 253 -17.84 18.97 17.68
CA VAL A 253 -18.31 17.64 18.11
C VAL A 253 -19.29 17.82 19.24
N GLU A 254 -20.50 17.32 19.09
CA GLU A 254 -21.52 17.27 20.12
C GLU A 254 -21.89 15.82 20.43
N MET A 255 -22.44 15.59 21.64
CA MET A 255 -22.96 14.28 22.00
C MET A 255 -24.47 14.29 21.79
N SER A 256 -24.97 13.30 21.05
CA SER A 256 -26.41 13.11 20.92
C SER A 256 -27.01 12.56 22.21
N GLU A 257 -28.33 12.60 22.36
CA GLU A 257 -29.05 12.00 23.50
C GLU A 257 -28.76 10.50 23.67
N ASN A 258 -28.40 9.82 22.61
CA ASN A 258 -28.06 8.40 22.60
C ASN A 258 -26.57 8.13 22.89
N GLY A 259 -25.78 9.15 23.20
CA GLY A 259 -24.34 9.01 23.48
C GLY A 259 -23.46 8.87 22.23
N GLU A 260 -24.00 9.09 21.03
CA GLU A 260 -23.23 9.10 19.78
C GLU A 260 -22.63 10.49 19.52
N LYS A 261 -21.43 10.53 18.91
CA LYS A 261 -20.81 11.78 18.51
C LYS A 261 -21.46 12.29 17.22
N LEU A 262 -21.93 13.52 17.27
CA LEU A 262 -22.42 14.28 16.13
C LEU A 262 -21.36 15.30 15.71
N PHE A 263 -21.13 15.42 14.42
CA PHE A 263 -20.20 16.39 13.87
C PHE A 263 -20.98 17.50 13.14
N LEU A 264 -20.83 18.71 13.63
CA LEU A 264 -21.46 19.88 13.02
C LEU A 264 -20.47 20.56 12.07
N LEU A 265 -20.98 21.03 10.96
CA LEU A 265 -20.22 21.81 9.98
C LEU A 265 -19.61 23.06 10.64
N PRO A 266 -18.43 23.51 10.20
CA PRO A 266 -17.93 24.82 10.55
C PRO A 266 -18.97 25.89 10.18
N GLU A 267 -19.15 26.88 11.06
CA GLU A 267 -19.96 28.04 10.73
C GLU A 267 -19.33 28.71 9.49
N SER A 268 -20.11 28.89 8.43
CA SER A 268 -19.65 29.66 7.27
C SER A 268 -19.27 31.06 7.76
N SER A 269 -17.99 31.40 7.66
CA SER A 269 -17.59 32.79 7.75
C SER A 269 -18.12 33.48 6.49
N ASP A 270 -19.25 34.20 6.64
CA ASP A 270 -19.76 35.14 5.64
C ASP A 270 -18.68 36.17 5.24
#